data_f2753b10c02ebbc0a445137984aa9656
#
_entry.id   f2753b10c02ebbc0a445137984aa9656
#
_cell.length_a   1.000
_cell.length_b   1.000
_cell.length_c   1.000
_cell.angle_alpha   90.00
_cell.angle_beta   90.00
_cell.angle_gamma   90.00
#
_symmetry.space_group_name_H-M   'P 1'
#
loop_
_entity.id
_entity.type
_entity.pdbx_description
1 polymer ?
#
loop_
_entity_poly.entity_id
_entity_poly.type
_entity_poly.pdbx_seq_one_letter_code
_entity_poly.pdbx_strand_id
1 'polypeptide(L)'
;MLYYDDDGASTDHEEDATTWIALADMMTGLMAIFLALSIAILIMQQSNQIVITRGVSSVLQEKNIDIDHKEALKGNIVLSESISFDRGQAVLKPEGRAFLDNFIPVYAEAIFELSPEQLERISRLVVEGHTDITGSYSSNMALSNARALAILEYIDKGMGDFPHKQALLARMTAVGRGQNDANPMQNDADRRVIFRFDFKNDFDISGNDDLKNFSQTVEQKMQAKTGN
;
A
#
# COMPACT_ATOMS: atom_id res chain seq x y z
N MET A 1 -68.69 1.39 -50.28
CA MET A 1 -67.41 2.12 -50.30
C MET A 1 -67.02 2.37 -48.83
N LEU A 2 -66.25 1.42 -48.24
CA LEU A 2 -65.82 1.49 -46.85
C LEU A 2 -64.46 2.11 -46.81
N TYR A 3 -64.36 3.26 -46.21
CA TYR A 3 -63.11 3.94 -45.90
C TYR A 3 -62.53 3.31 -44.63
N TYR A 4 -61.33 2.72 -44.75
CA TYR A 4 -60.61 2.16 -43.59
C TYR A 4 -59.61 3.24 -43.15
N ASP A 5 -59.88 3.82 -41.98
CA ASP A 5 -58.96 4.74 -41.34
C ASP A 5 -57.90 3.92 -40.58
N ASP A 6 -56.68 3.93 -41.10
CA ASP A 6 -55.52 3.23 -40.54
C ASP A 6 -54.48 4.26 -40.03
N ASP A 7 -54.92 5.17 -39.16
CA ASP A 7 -54.03 6.24 -38.64
C ASP A 7 -53.65 6.07 -37.17
N GLY A 8 -54.01 4.93 -36.52
CA GLY A 8 -53.77 4.74 -35.10
C GLY A 8 -52.47 4.04 -34.68
N ALA A 9 -51.78 3.36 -35.60
CA ALA A 9 -50.67 2.47 -35.23
C ALA A 9 -49.26 3.06 -35.35
N SER A 10 -49.11 4.21 -36.03
CA SER A 10 -47.78 4.79 -36.27
C SER A 10 -47.30 5.76 -35.16
N THR A 11 -48.21 6.36 -34.41
CA THR A 11 -47.86 7.35 -33.38
C THR A 11 -47.31 6.72 -32.10
N ASP A 12 -47.79 5.54 -31.72
CA ASP A 12 -47.36 4.83 -30.50
C ASP A 12 -45.90 4.35 -30.61
N HIS A 13 -45.47 3.94 -31.83
CA HIS A 13 -44.09 3.49 -32.06
C HIS A 13 -43.03 4.62 -32.07
N GLU A 14 -43.43 5.84 -32.50
CA GLU A 14 -42.54 7.00 -32.52
C GLU A 14 -42.38 7.58 -31.09
N GLU A 15 -43.43 7.58 -30.24
CA GLU A 15 -43.38 8.02 -28.85
C GLU A 15 -42.52 7.06 -28.03
N ASP A 16 -42.66 5.76 -28.20
CA ASP A 16 -41.81 4.76 -27.55
C ASP A 16 -40.33 4.92 -27.94
N ALA A 17 -40.04 5.10 -29.22
CA ALA A 17 -38.64 5.28 -29.69
C ALA A 17 -37.95 6.54 -29.10
N THR A 18 -38.67 7.67 -29.05
CA THR A 18 -38.17 8.92 -28.44
C THR A 18 -37.93 8.78 -26.95
N THR A 19 -38.79 8.06 -26.25
CA THR A 19 -38.66 7.77 -24.80
C THR A 19 -37.41 6.93 -24.53
N TRP A 20 -37.15 5.89 -25.32
CA TRP A 20 -35.95 5.06 -25.18
C TRP A 20 -34.65 5.83 -25.47
N ILE A 21 -34.65 6.74 -26.46
CA ILE A 21 -33.51 7.60 -26.76
C ILE A 21 -33.23 8.54 -25.59
N ALA A 22 -34.26 9.18 -25.02
CA ALA A 22 -34.10 10.07 -23.87
C ALA A 22 -33.61 9.31 -22.63
N LEU A 23 -34.09 8.09 -22.40
CA LEU A 23 -33.64 7.24 -21.30
C LEU A 23 -32.16 6.83 -21.50
N ALA A 24 -31.77 6.45 -22.72
CA ALA A 24 -30.39 6.10 -23.04
C ALA A 24 -29.44 7.28 -22.83
N ASP A 25 -29.83 8.50 -23.19
CA ASP A 25 -29.03 9.71 -22.99
C ASP A 25 -28.86 10.03 -21.50
N MET A 26 -29.94 9.93 -20.70
CA MET A 26 -29.87 10.07 -19.24
C MET A 26 -28.95 9.01 -18.62
N MET A 27 -29.03 7.75 -19.04
CA MET A 27 -28.14 6.68 -18.56
C MET A 27 -26.70 6.92 -18.92
N THR A 28 -26.44 7.41 -20.15
CA THR A 28 -25.09 7.75 -20.62
C THR A 28 -24.51 8.90 -19.81
N GLY A 29 -25.30 9.96 -19.57
CA GLY A 29 -24.92 11.09 -18.74
C GLY A 29 -24.61 10.67 -17.30
N LEU A 30 -25.46 9.84 -16.68
CA LEU A 30 -25.23 9.33 -15.34
C LEU A 30 -23.96 8.48 -15.26
N MET A 31 -23.74 7.61 -16.26
CA MET A 31 -22.53 6.79 -16.35
C MET A 31 -21.26 7.64 -16.50
N ALA A 32 -21.31 8.70 -17.29
CA ALA A 32 -20.18 9.62 -17.46
C ALA A 32 -19.83 10.34 -16.14
N ILE A 33 -20.83 10.81 -15.39
CA ILE A 33 -20.63 11.44 -14.08
C ILE A 33 -20.05 10.43 -13.09
N PHE A 34 -20.59 9.21 -13.03
CA PHE A 34 -20.09 8.18 -12.14
C PHE A 34 -18.64 7.82 -12.45
N LEU A 35 -18.31 7.71 -13.74
CA LEU A 35 -16.94 7.41 -14.19
C LEU A 35 -15.97 8.54 -13.85
N ALA A 36 -16.38 9.80 -14.03
CA ALA A 36 -15.59 10.97 -13.66
C ALA A 36 -15.34 11.02 -12.14
N LEU A 37 -16.37 10.78 -11.31
CA LEU A 37 -16.22 10.70 -9.87
C LEU A 37 -15.31 9.56 -9.43
N SER A 38 -15.43 8.38 -10.06
CA SER A 38 -14.56 7.24 -9.76
C SER A 38 -13.11 7.53 -10.06
N ILE A 39 -12.81 8.15 -11.21
CA ILE A 39 -11.46 8.58 -11.59
C ILE A 39 -10.94 9.64 -10.60
N ALA A 40 -11.74 10.62 -10.23
CA ALA A 40 -11.34 11.66 -9.26
C ALA A 40 -10.96 11.05 -7.90
N ILE A 41 -11.74 10.09 -7.39
CA ILE A 41 -11.44 9.39 -6.15
C ILE A 41 -10.11 8.62 -6.25
N LEU A 42 -9.89 7.90 -7.36
CA LEU A 42 -8.63 7.16 -7.57
C LEU A 42 -7.41 8.09 -7.60
N ILE A 43 -7.52 9.25 -8.26
CA ILE A 43 -6.44 10.24 -8.30
C ILE A 43 -6.17 10.81 -6.90
N MET A 44 -7.20 11.11 -6.13
CA MET A 44 -7.05 11.62 -4.76
C MET A 44 -6.35 10.61 -3.84
N GLN A 45 -6.66 9.33 -3.94
CA GLN A 45 -6.00 8.29 -3.15
C GLN A 45 -4.51 8.16 -3.48
N GLN A 46 -4.18 8.17 -4.76
CA GLN A 46 -2.80 8.02 -5.22
C GLN A 46 -1.93 9.24 -4.86
N SER A 47 -2.48 10.45 -4.88
CA SER A 47 -1.74 11.68 -4.56
C SER A 47 -1.27 11.73 -3.10
N ASN A 48 -2.05 11.23 -2.16
CA ASN A 48 -1.71 11.25 -0.73
C ASN A 48 -0.50 10.36 -0.39
N GLN A 49 -0.40 9.17 -0.99
CA GLN A 49 0.75 8.29 -0.80
C GLN A 49 2.04 8.93 -1.33
N ILE A 50 1.96 9.54 -2.50
CA ILE A 50 3.11 10.22 -3.13
C ILE A 50 3.59 11.39 -2.26
N VAL A 51 2.70 12.16 -1.64
CA VAL A 51 3.08 13.28 -0.76
C VAL A 51 3.85 12.79 0.46
N ILE A 52 3.38 11.73 1.12
CA ILE A 52 4.05 11.15 2.29
C ILE A 52 5.44 10.63 1.92
N THR A 53 5.53 9.82 0.86
CA THR A 53 6.80 9.23 0.45
C THR A 53 7.82 10.28 0.00
N ARG A 54 7.38 11.32 -0.72
CA ARG A 54 8.24 12.46 -1.09
C ARG A 54 8.69 13.25 0.12
N GLY A 55 7.81 13.50 1.08
CA GLY A 55 8.15 14.22 2.31
C GLY A 55 9.26 13.50 3.07
N VAL A 56 9.10 12.22 3.34
CA VAL A 56 10.15 11.42 4.01
C VAL A 56 11.44 11.38 3.18
N SER A 57 11.35 11.14 1.87
CA SER A 57 12.53 11.11 0.99
C SER A 57 13.29 12.43 0.95
N SER A 58 12.59 13.58 1.00
CA SER A 58 13.23 14.89 1.01
C SER A 58 14.03 15.15 2.29
N VAL A 59 13.51 14.73 3.44
CA VAL A 59 14.22 14.83 4.73
C VAL A 59 15.47 13.96 4.74
N LEU A 60 15.37 12.72 4.26
CA LEU A 60 16.52 11.81 4.15
C LEU A 60 17.61 12.40 3.25
N GLN A 61 17.21 13.01 2.14
CA GLN A 61 18.12 13.66 1.21
C GLN A 61 18.80 14.89 1.82
N GLU A 62 18.07 15.74 2.52
CA GLU A 62 18.59 16.91 3.23
C GLU A 62 19.64 16.51 4.29
N LYS A 63 19.45 15.38 4.94
CA LYS A 63 20.37 14.78 5.92
C LYS A 63 21.51 13.97 5.27
N ASN A 64 21.70 14.06 3.93
CA ASN A 64 22.72 13.35 3.16
C ASN A 64 22.67 11.82 3.31
N ILE A 65 21.51 11.23 3.50
CA ILE A 65 21.34 9.78 3.42
C ILE A 65 21.28 9.38 1.94
N ASP A 66 22.23 8.56 1.51
CA ASP A 66 22.30 8.08 0.12
C ASP A 66 21.20 7.03 -0.12
N ILE A 67 20.20 7.41 -0.90
CA ILE A 67 19.05 6.58 -1.27
C ILE A 67 18.81 6.63 -2.78
N ASP A 68 18.30 5.52 -3.34
CA ASP A 68 17.85 5.51 -4.74
C ASP A 68 16.58 6.38 -4.90
N HIS A 69 16.74 7.53 -5.55
CA HIS A 69 15.63 8.48 -5.75
C HIS A 69 14.44 7.91 -6.52
N LYS A 70 14.69 6.99 -7.47
CA LYS A 70 13.60 6.40 -8.26
C LYS A 70 12.75 5.46 -7.41
N GLU A 71 13.41 4.66 -6.59
CA GLU A 71 12.73 3.77 -5.65
C GLU A 71 12.10 4.56 -4.48
N ALA A 72 12.76 5.60 -3.99
CA ALA A 72 12.22 6.47 -2.95
C ALA A 72 10.90 7.15 -3.36
N LEU A 73 10.76 7.56 -4.63
CA LEU A 73 9.50 8.10 -5.16
C LEU A 73 8.34 7.08 -5.18
N LYS A 74 8.67 5.78 -5.17
CA LYS A 74 7.69 4.69 -5.04
C LYS A 74 7.39 4.33 -3.57
N GLY A 75 8.06 4.98 -2.63
CA GLY A 75 7.98 4.67 -1.20
C GLY A 75 8.94 3.59 -0.73
N ASN A 76 9.91 3.21 -1.56
CA ASN A 76 10.87 2.17 -1.27
C ASN A 76 12.25 2.77 -0.96
N ILE A 77 12.79 2.48 0.22
CA ILE A 77 14.17 2.81 0.56
C ILE A 77 14.96 1.51 0.48
N VAL A 78 15.87 1.44 -0.50
CA VAL A 78 16.60 0.21 -0.86
C VAL A 78 17.95 0.19 -0.21
N LEU A 79 18.26 -0.87 0.50
CA LEU A 79 19.55 -1.16 1.10
C LEU A 79 20.19 -2.37 0.42
N SER A 80 21.35 -2.21 -0.21
CA SER A 80 22.04 -3.30 -0.89
C SER A 80 22.56 -4.34 0.10
N GLU A 81 22.48 -5.64 -0.26
CA GLU A 81 23.05 -6.74 0.53
C GLU A 81 24.56 -6.58 0.74
N SER A 82 25.30 -6.16 -0.27
CA SER A 82 26.75 -6.07 -0.20
C SER A 82 27.25 -5.18 0.93
N ILE A 83 26.44 -4.22 1.37
CA ILE A 83 26.73 -3.35 2.51
C ILE A 83 26.27 -4.01 3.81
N SER A 84 25.15 -4.74 3.79
CA SER A 84 24.41 -5.16 4.99
C SER A 84 24.77 -6.55 5.49
N PHE A 85 24.99 -7.53 4.59
CA PHE A 85 25.13 -8.95 4.92
C PHE A 85 26.22 -9.64 4.11
N ASP A 86 26.81 -10.69 4.65
CA ASP A 86 27.59 -11.63 3.87
C ASP A 86 26.71 -12.57 3.05
N ARG A 87 27.27 -13.11 1.97
CA ARG A 87 26.54 -13.99 1.07
C ARG A 87 25.99 -15.21 1.82
N GLY A 88 24.72 -15.45 1.67
CA GLY A 88 24.03 -16.59 2.32
C GLY A 88 23.85 -16.44 3.83
N GLN A 89 24.17 -15.29 4.42
CA GLN A 89 24.02 -15.03 5.85
C GLN A 89 22.99 -13.93 6.13
N ALA A 90 22.50 -13.95 7.38
CA ALA A 90 21.57 -12.94 7.92
C ALA A 90 22.20 -12.16 9.10
N VAL A 91 23.53 -12.16 9.21
CA VAL A 91 24.26 -11.40 10.23
C VAL A 91 24.66 -10.06 9.65
N LEU A 92 24.27 -8.97 10.30
CA LEU A 92 24.61 -7.61 9.87
C LEU A 92 26.11 -7.34 9.96
N LYS A 93 26.68 -6.88 8.86
CA LYS A 93 28.06 -6.42 8.78
C LYS A 93 28.24 -5.08 9.52
N PRO A 94 29.47 -4.73 9.93
CA PRO A 94 29.75 -3.44 10.57
C PRO A 94 29.29 -2.25 9.72
N GLU A 95 29.46 -2.31 8.39
CA GLU A 95 29.06 -1.26 7.45
C GLU A 95 27.53 -1.10 7.42
N GLY A 96 26.80 -2.23 7.44
CA GLY A 96 25.35 -2.23 7.52
C GLY A 96 24.83 -1.64 8.83
N ARG A 97 25.50 -1.95 9.95
CA ARG A 97 25.16 -1.35 11.26
C ARG A 97 25.41 0.15 11.26
N ALA A 98 26.57 0.60 10.78
CA ALA A 98 26.92 2.01 10.69
C ALA A 98 25.92 2.78 9.78
N PHE A 99 25.46 2.16 8.70
CA PHE A 99 24.41 2.75 7.87
C PHE A 99 23.09 2.87 8.65
N LEU A 100 22.65 1.82 9.33
CA LEU A 100 21.41 1.84 10.12
C LEU A 100 21.48 2.84 11.27
N ASP A 101 22.62 2.98 11.94
CA ASP A 101 22.82 3.95 13.03
C ASP A 101 22.62 5.41 12.56
N ASN A 102 22.97 5.71 11.30
CA ASN A 102 22.75 7.02 10.70
C ASN A 102 21.34 7.16 10.11
N PHE A 103 20.84 6.12 9.44
CA PHE A 103 19.59 6.16 8.69
C PHE A 103 18.35 6.11 9.59
N ILE A 104 18.29 5.16 10.54
CA ILE A 104 17.07 4.87 11.30
C ILE A 104 16.60 6.05 12.16
N PRO A 105 17.45 6.80 12.88
CA PRO A 105 16.99 7.96 13.63
C PRO A 105 16.39 9.05 12.74
N VAL A 106 17.03 9.33 11.59
CA VAL A 106 16.52 10.31 10.61
C VAL A 106 15.22 9.85 9.98
N TYR A 107 15.11 8.57 9.67
CA TYR A 107 13.89 7.95 9.14
C TYR A 107 12.73 8.03 10.14
N ALA A 108 13.01 7.78 11.42
CA ALA A 108 12.02 7.93 12.49
C ALA A 108 11.55 9.40 12.60
N GLU A 109 12.48 10.36 12.67
CA GLU A 109 12.18 11.78 12.74
C GLU A 109 11.29 12.19 11.55
N ALA A 110 11.68 11.85 10.32
CA ALA A 110 10.92 12.17 9.11
C ALA A 110 9.49 11.60 9.10
N ILE A 111 9.27 10.41 9.68
CA ILE A 111 7.94 9.81 9.77
C ILE A 111 7.09 10.48 10.84
N PHE A 112 7.66 10.76 12.02
CA PHE A 112 6.90 11.30 13.14
C PHE A 112 6.72 12.82 13.09
N GLU A 113 7.39 13.52 12.15
CA GLU A 113 7.12 14.90 11.77
C GLU A 113 5.96 15.06 10.78
N LEU A 114 5.45 13.96 10.19
CA LEU A 114 4.25 13.99 9.36
C LEU A 114 3.03 14.49 10.14
N SER A 115 2.06 15.09 9.45
CA SER A 115 0.80 15.46 10.09
C SER A 115 0.09 14.24 10.69
N PRO A 116 -0.73 14.40 11.75
CA PRO A 116 -1.47 13.29 12.34
C PRO A 116 -2.27 12.49 11.29
N GLU A 117 -2.90 13.17 10.34
CA GLU A 117 -3.68 12.55 9.26
C GLU A 117 -2.79 11.72 8.32
N GLN A 118 -1.59 12.22 8.00
CA GLN A 118 -0.64 11.51 7.17
C GLN A 118 -0.09 10.27 7.89
N LEU A 119 0.29 10.44 9.17
CA LEU A 119 0.81 9.35 9.98
C LEU A 119 -0.24 8.24 10.19
N GLU A 120 -1.50 8.60 10.31
CA GLU A 120 -2.61 7.65 10.46
C GLU A 120 -2.88 6.83 9.20
N ARG A 121 -2.56 7.36 8.01
CA ARG A 121 -2.64 6.63 6.74
C ARG A 121 -1.59 5.55 6.58
N ILE A 122 -0.46 5.63 7.32
CA ILE A 122 0.55 4.59 7.34
C ILE A 122 0.06 3.45 8.24
N SER A 123 -0.28 2.32 7.64
CA SER A 123 -0.67 1.11 8.39
C SER A 123 0.52 0.52 9.14
N ARG A 124 1.63 0.33 8.43
CA ARG A 124 2.88 -0.20 8.98
C ARG A 124 4.08 0.16 8.11
N LEU A 125 5.24 -0.02 8.69
CA LEU A 125 6.54 0.12 8.04
C LEU A 125 7.09 -1.28 7.81
N VAL A 126 7.28 -1.66 6.57
CA VAL A 126 7.68 -3.03 6.22
C VAL A 126 9.15 -3.04 5.86
N VAL A 127 9.90 -3.91 6.50
CA VAL A 127 11.28 -4.26 6.13
C VAL A 127 11.22 -5.55 5.33
N GLU A 128 11.43 -5.46 4.03
CA GLU A 128 11.36 -6.60 3.10
C GLU A 128 12.74 -7.09 2.73
N GLY A 129 13.04 -8.36 3.00
CA GLY A 129 14.24 -9.01 2.52
C GLY A 129 14.02 -9.68 1.16
N HIS A 130 14.99 -9.54 0.26
CA HIS A 130 14.98 -10.16 -1.08
C HIS A 130 16.25 -10.97 -1.31
N THR A 131 16.16 -11.99 -2.16
CA THR A 131 17.29 -12.79 -2.64
C THR A 131 17.29 -12.84 -4.16
N ASP A 132 18.43 -13.23 -4.74
CA ASP A 132 18.51 -13.65 -6.13
C ASP A 132 17.85 -15.06 -6.31
N ILE A 133 17.85 -15.56 -7.52
CA ILE A 133 17.32 -16.89 -7.89
C ILE A 133 18.22 -18.06 -7.45
N THR A 134 19.39 -17.79 -6.82
CA THR A 134 20.34 -18.84 -6.46
C THR A 134 19.86 -19.61 -5.23
N GLY A 135 19.73 -20.93 -5.35
CA GLY A 135 19.26 -21.77 -4.26
C GLY A 135 17.83 -22.24 -4.40
N SER A 136 17.30 -22.89 -3.36
CA SER A 136 15.91 -23.33 -3.35
C SER A 136 14.96 -22.19 -2.92
N TYR A 137 13.72 -22.25 -3.39
CA TYR A 137 12.66 -21.32 -2.98
C TYR A 137 12.54 -21.22 -1.45
N SER A 138 12.49 -22.37 -0.77
CA SER A 138 12.35 -22.43 0.69
C SER A 138 13.54 -21.78 1.41
N SER A 139 14.79 -22.06 0.95
CA SER A 139 15.99 -21.44 1.52
C SER A 139 16.01 -19.93 1.32
N ASN A 140 15.60 -19.47 0.13
CA ASN A 140 15.55 -18.04 -0.18
C ASN A 140 14.47 -17.31 0.63
N MET A 141 13.30 -17.93 0.85
CA MET A 141 12.27 -17.42 1.75
C MET A 141 12.77 -17.31 3.19
N ALA A 142 13.40 -18.37 3.70
CA ALA A 142 13.95 -18.35 5.06
C ALA A 142 15.06 -17.31 5.24
N LEU A 143 16.00 -17.22 4.29
CA LEU A 143 17.11 -16.26 4.32
C LEU A 143 16.62 -14.81 4.25
N SER A 144 15.71 -14.51 3.34
CA SER A 144 15.17 -13.16 3.20
C SER A 144 14.41 -12.68 4.45
N ASN A 145 13.63 -13.57 5.06
CA ASN A 145 12.93 -13.28 6.31
C ASN A 145 13.91 -13.09 7.48
N ALA A 146 14.94 -13.95 7.59
CA ALA A 146 15.96 -13.82 8.63
C ALA A 146 16.73 -12.49 8.51
N ARG A 147 17.01 -12.00 7.31
CA ARG A 147 17.66 -10.70 7.06
C ARG A 147 16.79 -9.52 7.49
N ALA A 148 15.51 -9.55 7.12
CA ALA A 148 14.58 -8.52 7.55
C ALA A 148 14.45 -8.48 9.08
N LEU A 149 14.36 -9.64 9.72
CA LEU A 149 14.29 -9.76 11.17
C LEU A 149 15.57 -9.27 11.85
N ALA A 150 16.75 -9.59 11.31
CA ALA A 150 18.03 -9.15 11.87
C ALA A 150 18.17 -7.63 11.91
N ILE A 151 17.57 -6.92 10.96
CA ILE A 151 17.51 -5.45 10.99
C ILE A 151 16.63 -4.97 12.15
N LEU A 152 15.43 -5.53 12.31
CA LEU A 152 14.55 -5.15 13.43
C LEU A 152 15.19 -5.45 14.79
N GLU A 153 15.84 -6.61 14.91
CA GLU A 153 16.55 -6.97 16.15
C GLU A 153 17.72 -6.02 16.43
N TYR A 154 18.41 -5.57 15.40
CA TYR A 154 19.47 -4.58 15.56
C TYR A 154 18.92 -3.22 16.00
N ILE A 155 17.82 -2.75 15.41
CA ILE A 155 17.15 -1.51 15.83
C ILE A 155 16.70 -1.62 17.29
N ASP A 156 16.12 -2.73 17.70
CA ASP A 156 15.63 -2.94 19.05
C ASP A 156 16.77 -3.01 20.10
N LYS A 157 17.75 -3.90 19.87
CA LYS A 157 18.74 -4.30 20.87
C LYS A 157 20.14 -3.78 20.60
N GLY A 158 20.50 -3.54 19.33
CA GLY A 158 21.85 -3.17 18.90
C GLY A 158 22.08 -1.66 18.88
N MET A 159 21.07 -0.89 18.52
CA MET A 159 21.15 0.57 18.49
C MET A 159 20.90 1.19 19.87
N GLY A 160 21.56 2.31 20.14
CA GLY A 160 21.27 3.16 21.30
C GLY A 160 19.82 3.70 21.26
N ASP A 161 19.43 4.45 22.29
CA ASP A 161 18.14 5.12 22.32
C ASP A 161 18.14 6.35 21.39
N PHE A 162 17.01 6.60 20.71
CA PHE A 162 16.80 7.75 19.84
C PHE A 162 15.31 8.16 19.86
N PRO A 163 14.98 9.41 19.43
CA PRO A 163 13.60 9.88 19.41
C PRO A 163 12.68 8.93 18.63
N HIS A 164 11.52 8.63 19.18
CA HIS A 164 10.48 7.78 18.58
C HIS A 164 10.84 6.29 18.38
N LYS A 165 11.95 5.78 18.93
CA LYS A 165 12.39 4.38 18.76
C LYS A 165 11.26 3.37 19.00
N GLN A 166 10.60 3.44 20.15
CA GLN A 166 9.54 2.49 20.50
C GLN A 166 8.30 2.64 19.61
N ALA A 167 7.94 3.87 19.26
CA ALA A 167 6.83 4.14 18.36
C ALA A 167 7.11 3.66 16.94
N LEU A 168 8.36 3.75 16.49
CA LEU A 168 8.83 3.22 15.21
C LEU A 168 8.71 1.69 15.20
N LEU A 169 9.30 1.01 16.20
CA LEU A 169 9.28 -0.45 16.32
C LEU A 169 7.86 -1.01 16.38
N ALA A 170 6.94 -0.33 17.10
CA ALA A 170 5.54 -0.73 17.16
C ALA A 170 4.82 -0.72 15.81
N ARG A 171 5.35 0.00 14.82
CA ARG A 171 4.81 0.06 13.45
C ARG A 171 5.58 -0.80 12.46
N MET A 172 6.75 -1.33 12.82
CA MET A 172 7.61 -2.09 11.92
C MET A 172 7.22 -3.56 11.85
N THR A 173 7.41 -4.14 10.66
CA THR A 173 7.17 -5.58 10.38
C THR A 173 8.27 -6.09 9.46
N ALA A 174 8.84 -7.26 9.78
CA ALA A 174 9.79 -7.96 8.91
C ALA A 174 9.07 -8.95 8.00
N VAL A 175 9.42 -8.94 6.70
CA VAL A 175 8.83 -9.82 5.68
C VAL A 175 9.93 -10.35 4.77
N GLY A 176 9.94 -11.67 4.52
CA GLY A 176 10.77 -12.28 3.49
C GLY A 176 10.00 -12.41 2.17
N ARG A 177 10.58 -11.96 1.07
CA ARG A 177 10.06 -12.11 -0.30
C ARG A 177 10.78 -13.21 -1.08
N GLY A 178 11.94 -13.67 -0.57
CA GLY A 178 12.76 -14.64 -1.28
C GLY A 178 13.15 -14.13 -2.66
N GLN A 179 13.03 -15.01 -3.64
CA GLN A 179 13.35 -14.75 -5.05
C GLN A 179 12.14 -14.30 -5.89
N ASN A 180 10.98 -14.01 -5.27
CA ASN A 180 9.73 -13.75 -6.01
C ASN A 180 9.81 -12.52 -6.94
N ASP A 181 10.65 -11.56 -6.60
CA ASP A 181 10.84 -10.31 -7.37
C ASP A 181 12.22 -10.26 -8.03
N ALA A 182 12.93 -11.40 -8.10
CA ALA A 182 14.25 -11.50 -8.72
C ALA A 182 14.15 -11.59 -10.24
N ASN A 183 15.18 -11.06 -10.93
CA ASN A 183 15.30 -11.22 -12.36
C ASN A 183 15.49 -12.71 -12.73
N PRO A 184 14.97 -13.15 -13.89
CA PRO A 184 15.17 -14.52 -14.37
C PRO A 184 16.65 -14.88 -14.60
N MET A 185 17.50 -13.87 -14.82
CA MET A 185 18.95 -14.01 -14.83
C MET A 185 19.51 -13.56 -13.50
N GLN A 186 20.47 -14.33 -12.95
CA GLN A 186 21.13 -13.98 -11.68
C GLN A 186 21.65 -12.55 -11.70
N ASN A 187 21.24 -11.76 -10.72
CA ASN A 187 21.62 -10.36 -10.57
C ASN A 187 21.87 -10.04 -9.09
N ASP A 188 23.04 -9.50 -8.80
CA ASP A 188 23.42 -9.11 -7.44
C ASP A 188 22.52 -8.01 -6.87
N ALA A 189 21.94 -7.16 -7.71
CA ALA A 189 21.01 -6.13 -7.30
C ALA A 189 19.67 -6.68 -6.75
N ASP A 190 19.36 -7.96 -7.03
CA ASP A 190 18.17 -8.61 -6.48
C ASP A 190 18.33 -8.96 -4.99
N ARG A 191 19.58 -9.05 -4.51
CA ARG A 191 19.89 -9.23 -3.09
C ARG A 191 19.88 -7.88 -2.39
N ARG A 192 18.75 -7.56 -1.76
CA ARG A 192 18.53 -6.24 -1.12
C ARG A 192 17.55 -6.35 0.04
N VAL A 193 17.54 -5.34 0.86
CA VAL A 193 16.47 -5.09 1.83
C VAL A 193 15.80 -3.76 1.49
N ILE A 194 14.49 -3.73 1.56
CA ILE A 194 13.67 -2.57 1.22
C ILE A 194 12.89 -2.16 2.46
N PHE A 195 12.97 -0.88 2.83
CA PHE A 195 12.04 -0.26 3.76
C PHE A 195 10.89 0.34 2.95
N ARG A 196 9.67 -0.10 3.24
CA ARG A 196 8.49 0.26 2.48
C ARG A 196 7.36 0.71 3.40
N PHE A 197 6.60 1.71 2.96
CA PHE A 197 5.34 2.08 3.59
C PHE A 197 4.22 1.15 3.13
N ASP A 198 3.44 0.66 4.08
CA ASP A 198 2.18 -0.02 3.82
C ASP A 198 1.05 0.93 4.28
N PHE A 199 0.22 1.35 3.34
CA PHE A 199 -0.82 2.34 3.60
C PHE A 199 -2.15 1.65 3.90
N LYS A 200 -2.95 2.25 4.79
CA LYS A 200 -4.34 1.84 4.99
C LYS A 200 -5.11 2.05 3.68
N ASN A 201 -5.86 1.03 3.28
CA ASN A 201 -6.83 1.21 2.22
C ASN A 201 -8.03 1.96 2.80
N ASP A 202 -8.41 3.08 2.19
CA ASP A 202 -9.61 3.84 2.59
C ASP A 202 -10.91 3.02 2.44
N PHE A 203 -10.84 1.85 1.77
CA PHE A 203 -11.90 0.84 1.66
C PHE A 203 -11.76 -0.35 2.63
N ASP A 204 -10.85 -0.28 3.59
CA ASP A 204 -10.78 -1.32 4.63
C ASP A 204 -11.97 -1.17 5.59
N ILE A 205 -13.06 -1.82 5.20
CA ILE A 205 -14.34 -1.90 5.91
C ILE A 205 -14.17 -2.56 7.30
N SER A 206 -13.08 -3.31 7.50
CA SER A 206 -12.84 -4.06 8.73
C SER A 206 -12.50 -3.17 9.95
N GLY A 207 -12.05 -1.94 9.70
CA GLY A 207 -11.73 -0.94 10.74
C GLY A 207 -12.82 0.09 11.01
N ASN A 208 -13.91 0.09 10.23
CA ASN A 208 -14.97 1.06 10.39
C ASN A 208 -15.93 0.63 11.53
N ASP A 209 -15.85 1.31 12.67
CA ASP A 209 -16.68 1.04 13.84
C ASP A 209 -18.19 1.17 13.54
N ASP A 210 -18.57 1.98 12.55
CA ASP A 210 -19.96 2.10 12.10
C ASP A 210 -20.48 0.81 11.46
N LEU A 211 -19.63 0.07 10.75
CA LEU A 211 -20.00 -1.22 10.15
C LEU A 211 -19.98 -2.36 11.17
N LYS A 212 -19.09 -2.30 12.16
CA LYS A 212 -19.14 -3.22 13.31
C LYS A 212 -20.45 -3.02 14.10
N ASN A 213 -20.82 -1.77 14.35
CA ASN A 213 -22.07 -1.43 15.00
C ASN A 213 -23.28 -1.84 14.15
N PHE A 214 -23.22 -1.69 12.82
CA PHE A 214 -24.27 -2.14 11.91
C PHE A 214 -24.40 -3.66 11.91
N SER A 215 -23.28 -4.41 11.82
CA SER A 215 -23.33 -5.89 11.86
C SER A 215 -23.89 -6.41 13.19
N GLN A 216 -23.49 -5.85 14.32
CA GLN A 216 -24.03 -6.19 15.64
C GLN A 216 -25.54 -5.88 15.74
N THR A 217 -25.97 -4.75 15.18
CA THR A 217 -27.40 -4.38 15.15
C THR A 217 -28.23 -5.33 14.30
N VAL A 218 -27.69 -5.80 13.16
CA VAL A 218 -28.34 -6.79 12.30
C VAL A 218 -28.41 -8.15 12.99
N GLU A 219 -27.34 -8.60 13.63
CA GLU A 219 -27.32 -9.87 14.38
C GLU A 219 -28.32 -9.86 15.55
N GLN A 220 -28.40 -8.77 16.32
CA GLN A 220 -29.38 -8.62 17.39
C GLN A 220 -30.82 -8.66 16.88
N LYS A 221 -31.10 -8.01 15.73
CA LYS A 221 -32.40 -8.04 15.11
C LYS A 221 -32.75 -9.42 14.53
N MET A 222 -31.80 -10.17 14.04
CA MET A 222 -32.01 -11.54 13.58
C MET A 222 -32.29 -12.49 14.75
N GLN A 223 -31.56 -12.39 15.85
CA GLN A 223 -31.80 -13.22 17.05
C GLN A 223 -33.15 -12.92 17.71
N ALA A 224 -33.58 -11.66 17.73
CA ALA A 224 -34.91 -11.27 18.25
C ALA A 224 -36.06 -11.82 17.40
N LYS A 225 -35.81 -12.14 16.12
CA LYS A 225 -36.85 -12.66 15.19
C LYS A 225 -36.97 -14.19 15.20
N THR A 226 -35.90 -14.88 15.66
CA THR A 226 -35.85 -16.36 15.74
C THR A 226 -36.22 -16.90 17.13
N GLY A 227 -36.44 -16.03 18.12
CA GLY A 227 -36.76 -16.39 19.50
C GLY A 227 -38.24 -16.25 19.87
N ASN A 228 -39.17 -16.16 18.88
CA ASN A 228 -40.61 -16.09 19.13
C ASN A 228 -41.36 -17.24 18.42
#